data_1821e209426de99f675bad5ba3ee9bdc
#
_entry.id   1821e209426de99f675bad5ba3ee9bdc
#
_cell.length_a   1.000
_cell.length_b   1.000
_cell.length_c   1.000
_cell.angle_alpha   90.00
_cell.angle_beta   90.00
_cell.angle_gamma   90.00
#
_symmetry.space_group_name_H-M   'P 1'
#
loop_
_entity.id
_entity.type
_entity.pdbx_description
1 polymer ?
#
loop_
_entity_poly.entity_id
_entity_poly.type
_entity_poly.pdbx_seq_one_letter_code
_entity_poly.pdbx_strand_id
1 'polypeptide(L)'
;MANNDGHANIKNMNNIQKARENGQSIWLDSISRQMLISGELQKFIELGVTGVTSNPSIFDKALAESDTYDKSLIEYAKDGANRETIFERLAVEDIRDAADVFRPIYDRNHNQDGYVSIEVSPVLAHHTEGTIIEARRLWAAINRPNVMIKVPGTPAGIPAIKTLISEGINVNVTLLFSIDAYTAAAHAYIEGLTQFAQSGKGMPSTVASVASFFVSRVDTSVDNALPQEHELQGKIGTANAKLAYGKFNEIFNRTLGGGGSFFPLHTTGAQVQRPLWASTGVKNPLYPDTMYIDELMGPDTVNTIPEATMTAFEDHGNPGSNLTVGYDKARSEMKALAEVGVSIDSITHDLLIAGVKTFADSYQSLLNRIDKKLQVLR
;
A
#
# COMPACT_ATOMS: atom_id res chain seq x y z
N MET A 1 -22.14 -5.09 38.20
CA MET A 1 -20.97 -5.95 38.00
C MET A 1 -20.77 -6.09 36.50
N ALA A 2 -20.10 -5.13 35.91
CA ALA A 2 -19.66 -5.15 34.51
C ALA A 2 -18.40 -4.27 34.46
N ASN A 3 -17.33 -4.77 33.91
CA ASN A 3 -16.04 -4.14 33.60
C ASN A 3 -14.83 -4.87 34.22
N ASN A 4 -14.62 -6.15 33.83
CA ASN A 4 -13.30 -6.75 34.02
C ASN A 4 -12.85 -7.61 32.84
N ASP A 5 -13.67 -7.81 31.81
CA ASP A 5 -13.32 -8.70 30.68
C ASP A 5 -12.48 -8.04 29.59
N GLY A 6 -12.48 -6.70 29.50
CA GLY A 6 -11.71 -5.96 28.48
C GLY A 6 -10.20 -5.90 28.75
N HIS A 7 -9.79 -5.76 30.01
CA HIS A 7 -8.36 -5.61 30.34
C HIS A 7 -7.57 -6.94 30.39
N ALA A 8 -8.25 -8.05 30.58
CA ALA A 8 -7.61 -9.37 30.58
C ALA A 8 -7.23 -9.83 29.16
N ASN A 9 -7.97 -9.38 28.14
CA ASN A 9 -7.76 -9.76 26.74
C ASN A 9 -6.53 -9.08 26.11
N ILE A 10 -6.23 -7.85 26.49
CA ILE A 10 -5.10 -7.06 25.94
C ILE A 10 -3.74 -7.63 26.35
N LYS A 11 -3.64 -8.26 27.53
CA LYS A 11 -2.37 -8.83 28.02
C LYS A 11 -1.84 -10.02 27.22
N ASN A 12 -2.69 -10.70 26.46
CA ASN A 12 -2.34 -11.89 25.67
C ASN A 12 -2.27 -11.62 24.16
N MET A 13 -2.43 -10.35 23.71
CA MET A 13 -2.37 -9.99 22.30
C MET A 13 -0.92 -9.83 21.85
N ASN A 14 -0.61 -10.35 20.66
CA ASN A 14 0.64 -10.07 19.98
C ASN A 14 0.70 -8.61 19.47
N ASN A 15 1.85 -8.16 18.98
CA ASN A 15 2.03 -6.76 18.60
C ASN A 15 1.21 -6.37 17.35
N ILE A 16 0.99 -7.28 16.41
CA ILE A 16 0.12 -7.05 15.23
C ILE A 16 -1.35 -6.84 15.67
N GLN A 17 -1.83 -7.65 16.62
CA GLN A 17 -3.17 -7.48 17.18
C GLN A 17 -3.31 -6.16 17.95
N LYS A 18 -2.29 -5.75 18.71
CA LYS A 18 -2.26 -4.44 19.38
C LYS A 18 -2.24 -3.27 18.40
N ALA A 19 -1.56 -3.40 17.24
CA ALA A 19 -1.60 -2.41 16.18
C ALA A 19 -3.04 -2.19 15.69
N ARG A 20 -3.79 -3.27 15.53
CA ARG A 20 -5.21 -3.22 15.15
C ARG A 20 -6.08 -2.52 16.19
N GLU A 21 -5.85 -2.75 17.48
CA GLU A 21 -6.55 -2.03 18.55
C GLU A 21 -6.23 -0.52 18.54
N ASN A 22 -5.03 -0.15 18.07
CA ASN A 22 -4.65 1.25 17.82
C ASN A 22 -5.21 1.81 16.49
N GLY A 23 -6.03 1.03 15.76
CA GLY A 23 -6.71 1.44 14.55
C GLY A 23 -5.86 1.34 13.28
N GLN A 24 -4.71 0.65 13.33
CA GLN A 24 -3.88 0.39 12.16
C GLN A 24 -3.99 -1.06 11.70
N SER A 25 -4.29 -1.26 10.41
CA SER A 25 -4.21 -2.57 9.76
C SER A 25 -2.77 -2.89 9.37
N ILE A 26 -2.30 -4.09 9.69
CA ILE A 26 -1.01 -4.59 9.21
C ILE A 26 -1.25 -5.47 7.98
N TRP A 27 -0.65 -5.09 6.87
CA TRP A 27 -0.63 -5.86 5.64
C TRP A 27 0.78 -6.41 5.39
N LEU A 28 0.86 -7.52 4.68
CA LEU A 28 2.13 -8.13 4.28
C LEU A 28 2.58 -7.57 2.94
N ASP A 29 3.83 -7.10 2.84
CA ASP A 29 4.46 -6.67 1.57
C ASP A 29 5.23 -7.83 0.92
N SER A 30 4.54 -8.94 0.71
CA SER A 30 5.05 -10.17 0.11
C SER A 30 3.90 -11.05 -0.36
N ILE A 31 4.08 -11.72 -1.50
CA ILE A 31 3.20 -12.78 -1.99
C ILE A 31 3.98 -13.71 -2.91
N SER A 32 3.71 -15.00 -2.82
CA SER A 32 4.19 -15.99 -3.76
C SER A 32 3.23 -17.19 -3.84
N ARG A 33 3.24 -17.90 -4.95
CA ARG A 33 2.50 -19.16 -5.10
C ARG A 33 2.91 -20.18 -4.03
N GLN A 34 4.19 -20.19 -3.66
CA GLN A 34 4.68 -21.05 -2.59
C GLN A 34 3.99 -20.75 -1.25
N MET A 35 3.83 -19.47 -0.87
CA MET A 35 3.14 -19.08 0.37
C MET A 35 1.67 -19.52 0.37
N LEU A 36 1.00 -19.44 -0.78
CA LEU A 36 -0.38 -19.88 -0.94
C LEU A 36 -0.51 -21.40 -0.78
N ILE A 37 0.33 -22.17 -1.45
CA ILE A 37 0.29 -23.64 -1.44
C ILE A 37 0.71 -24.20 -0.07
N SER A 38 1.73 -23.62 0.57
CA SER A 38 2.23 -24.10 1.88
C SER A 38 1.32 -23.77 3.06
N GLY A 39 0.35 -22.88 2.87
CA GLY A 39 -0.49 -22.36 3.95
C GLY A 39 0.22 -21.32 4.82
N GLU A 40 1.36 -20.80 4.40
CA GLU A 40 2.11 -19.78 5.13
C GLU A 40 1.32 -18.47 5.23
N LEU A 41 0.61 -18.07 4.16
CA LEU A 41 -0.25 -16.91 4.19
C LEU A 41 -1.33 -17.01 5.27
N GLN A 42 -1.86 -18.21 5.50
CA GLN A 42 -2.84 -18.47 6.57
C GLN A 42 -2.23 -18.23 7.96
N LYS A 43 -0.95 -18.57 8.17
CA LYS A 43 -0.26 -18.30 9.44
C LYS A 43 -0.12 -16.82 9.72
N PHE A 44 0.17 -16.00 8.71
CA PHE A 44 0.19 -14.54 8.85
C PHE A 44 -1.19 -13.97 9.22
N ILE A 45 -2.25 -14.52 8.64
CA ILE A 45 -3.63 -14.16 9.01
C ILE A 45 -3.91 -14.50 10.48
N GLU A 46 -3.48 -15.65 10.97
CA GLU A 46 -3.63 -16.07 12.37
C GLU A 46 -2.87 -15.15 13.34
N LEU A 47 -1.73 -14.57 12.90
CA LEU A 47 -1.03 -13.54 13.64
C LEU A 47 -1.78 -12.20 13.67
N GLY A 48 -2.70 -11.96 12.74
CA GLY A 48 -3.48 -10.72 12.68
C GLY A 48 -3.27 -9.88 11.42
N VAL A 49 -2.51 -10.36 10.44
CA VAL A 49 -2.36 -9.71 9.13
C VAL A 49 -3.70 -9.70 8.41
N THR A 50 -4.05 -8.54 7.84
CA THR A 50 -5.39 -8.33 7.26
C THR A 50 -5.37 -7.98 5.77
N GLY A 51 -4.23 -8.01 5.11
CA GLY A 51 -4.13 -7.77 3.68
C GLY A 51 -2.74 -8.02 3.13
N VAL A 52 -2.61 -7.88 1.81
CA VAL A 52 -1.36 -8.11 1.07
C VAL A 52 -1.16 -7.04 0.01
N THR A 53 0.07 -6.56 -0.12
CA THR A 53 0.50 -5.78 -1.28
C THR A 53 1.47 -6.57 -2.14
N SER A 54 1.39 -6.36 -3.46
CA SER A 54 2.32 -6.90 -4.43
C SER A 54 2.91 -5.79 -5.32
N ASN A 55 3.99 -6.11 -5.98
CA ASN A 55 4.65 -5.28 -6.98
C ASN A 55 5.54 -6.16 -7.88
N PRO A 56 6.07 -5.63 -9.01
CA PRO A 56 6.91 -6.44 -9.90
C PRO A 56 8.13 -7.07 -9.23
N SER A 57 8.76 -6.40 -8.26
CA SER A 57 9.94 -6.93 -7.55
C SER A 57 9.60 -8.16 -6.70
N ILE A 58 8.42 -8.17 -6.07
CA ILE A 58 7.91 -9.31 -5.28
C ILE A 58 7.70 -10.52 -6.18
N PHE A 59 7.05 -10.34 -7.34
CA PHE A 59 6.86 -11.43 -8.30
C PHE A 59 8.18 -11.90 -8.93
N ASP A 60 9.12 -11.00 -9.22
CA ASP A 60 10.44 -11.37 -9.73
C ASP A 60 11.19 -12.27 -8.73
N LYS A 61 11.15 -11.90 -7.45
CA LYS A 61 11.71 -12.70 -6.36
C LYS A 61 11.01 -14.05 -6.25
N ALA A 62 9.70 -14.10 -6.24
CA ALA A 62 8.91 -15.33 -6.12
C ALA A 62 9.22 -16.32 -7.27
N LEU A 63 9.33 -15.82 -8.50
CA LEU A 63 9.73 -16.62 -9.67
C LEU A 63 11.20 -17.10 -9.61
N ALA A 64 12.08 -16.33 -8.94
CA ALA A 64 13.48 -16.70 -8.78
C ALA A 64 13.67 -17.83 -7.77
N GLU A 65 12.92 -17.84 -6.70
CA GLU A 65 13.13 -18.67 -5.51
C GLU A 65 12.33 -19.98 -5.53
N SER A 66 11.41 -20.17 -6.51
CA SER A 66 10.51 -21.32 -6.52
C SER A 66 10.32 -21.92 -7.93
N ASP A 67 10.12 -23.22 -7.98
CA ASP A 67 9.70 -24.01 -9.15
C ASP A 67 8.17 -24.18 -9.25
N THR A 68 7.42 -23.66 -8.28
CA THR A 68 5.95 -23.78 -8.24
C THR A 68 5.24 -23.15 -9.44
N TYR A 69 5.92 -22.28 -10.17
CA TYR A 69 5.42 -21.64 -11.40
C TYR A 69 5.73 -22.43 -12.67
N ASP A 70 6.64 -23.39 -12.63
CA ASP A 70 7.23 -24.02 -13.84
C ASP A 70 6.19 -24.73 -14.70
N LYS A 71 5.24 -25.43 -14.07
CA LYS A 71 4.12 -26.09 -14.78
C LYS A 71 3.26 -25.10 -15.56
N SER A 72 2.85 -24.00 -14.92
CA SER A 72 2.03 -22.95 -15.56
C SER A 72 2.81 -22.20 -16.63
N LEU A 73 4.12 -21.97 -16.44
CA LEU A 73 4.99 -21.36 -17.45
C LEU A 73 5.01 -22.21 -18.74
N ILE A 74 5.19 -23.53 -18.61
CA ILE A 74 5.22 -24.46 -19.75
C ILE A 74 3.84 -24.48 -20.45
N GLU A 75 2.77 -24.54 -19.68
CA GLU A 75 1.40 -24.60 -20.19
C GLU A 75 1.07 -23.34 -21.00
N TYR A 76 1.29 -22.16 -20.43
CA TYR A 76 0.98 -20.90 -21.11
C TYR A 76 1.86 -20.63 -22.32
N ALA A 77 3.14 -21.06 -22.27
CA ALA A 77 4.01 -20.97 -23.43
C ALA A 77 3.56 -21.91 -24.58
N LYS A 78 3.03 -23.11 -24.27
CA LYS A 78 2.44 -24.01 -25.28
C LYS A 78 1.18 -23.44 -25.92
N ASP A 79 0.40 -22.65 -25.18
CA ASP A 79 -0.77 -21.89 -25.68
C ASP A 79 -0.38 -20.71 -26.59
N GLY A 80 0.91 -20.45 -26.79
CA GLY A 80 1.42 -19.35 -27.61
C GLY A 80 1.40 -17.98 -26.92
N ALA A 81 1.23 -17.94 -25.59
CA ALA A 81 1.27 -16.69 -24.85
C ALA A 81 2.69 -16.10 -24.86
N ASN A 82 2.79 -14.77 -25.04
CA ASN A 82 4.03 -14.03 -24.83
C ASN A 82 4.32 -13.86 -23.32
N ARG A 83 5.53 -13.44 -22.97
CA ARG A 83 5.98 -13.32 -21.59
C ARG A 83 5.16 -12.34 -20.74
N GLU A 84 4.65 -11.26 -21.33
CA GLU A 84 3.76 -10.30 -20.66
C GLU A 84 2.42 -10.96 -20.30
N THR A 85 1.84 -11.69 -21.24
CA THR A 85 0.59 -12.46 -21.02
C THR A 85 0.80 -13.59 -20.01
N ILE A 86 1.94 -14.26 -20.07
CA ILE A 86 2.31 -15.31 -19.08
C ILE A 86 2.37 -14.72 -17.69
N PHE A 87 3.14 -13.63 -17.51
CA PHE A 87 3.22 -12.96 -16.22
C PHE A 87 1.85 -12.57 -15.69
N GLU A 88 1.04 -11.93 -16.52
CA GLU A 88 -0.28 -11.49 -16.11
C GLU A 88 -1.16 -12.65 -15.66
N ARG A 89 -1.19 -13.76 -16.40
CA ARG A 89 -1.95 -14.96 -16.01
C ARG A 89 -1.50 -15.47 -14.63
N LEU A 90 -0.18 -15.60 -14.43
CA LEU A 90 0.39 -16.03 -13.14
C LEU A 90 0.01 -15.09 -12.00
N ALA A 91 0.15 -13.79 -12.20
CA ALA A 91 -0.18 -12.78 -11.20
C ALA A 91 -1.69 -12.76 -10.88
N VAL A 92 -2.56 -12.84 -11.90
CA VAL A 92 -4.01 -12.90 -11.73
C VAL A 92 -4.43 -14.14 -10.93
N GLU A 93 -3.81 -15.30 -11.17
CA GLU A 93 -4.06 -16.51 -10.39
C GLU A 93 -3.66 -16.33 -8.93
N ASP A 94 -2.42 -15.94 -8.67
CA ASP A 94 -1.93 -15.78 -7.29
C ASP A 94 -2.71 -14.72 -6.51
N ILE A 95 -3.07 -13.60 -7.15
CA ILE A 95 -3.88 -12.54 -6.54
C ILE A 95 -5.31 -13.01 -6.26
N ARG A 96 -5.91 -13.79 -7.16
CA ARG A 96 -7.24 -14.37 -6.96
C ARG A 96 -7.24 -15.33 -5.79
N ASP A 97 -6.26 -16.24 -5.74
CA ASP A 97 -6.14 -17.20 -4.66
C ASP A 97 -5.89 -16.51 -3.32
N ALA A 98 -5.03 -15.49 -3.27
CA ALA A 98 -4.83 -14.68 -2.08
C ALA A 98 -6.12 -13.93 -1.68
N ALA A 99 -6.87 -13.37 -2.63
CA ALA A 99 -8.13 -12.71 -2.34
C ALA A 99 -9.15 -13.68 -1.74
N ASP A 100 -9.19 -14.93 -2.21
CA ASP A 100 -10.04 -15.98 -1.63
C ASP A 100 -9.61 -16.34 -0.20
N VAL A 101 -8.31 -16.38 0.09
CA VAL A 101 -7.78 -16.61 1.45
C VAL A 101 -8.15 -15.46 2.39
N PHE A 102 -8.10 -14.19 1.93
CA PHE A 102 -8.48 -13.01 2.72
C PHE A 102 -9.98 -12.73 2.75
N ARG A 103 -10.78 -13.41 1.92
CA ARG A 103 -12.21 -13.19 1.83
C ARG A 103 -12.96 -13.27 3.17
N PRO A 104 -12.70 -14.22 4.08
CA PRO A 104 -13.35 -14.26 5.41
C PRO A 104 -13.06 -13.01 6.26
N ILE A 105 -11.88 -12.38 6.10
CA ILE A 105 -11.54 -11.15 6.79
C ILE A 105 -12.34 -9.98 6.22
N TYR A 106 -12.41 -9.88 4.90
CA TYR A 106 -13.17 -8.87 4.19
C TYR A 106 -14.65 -8.89 4.58
N ASP A 107 -15.28 -10.06 4.57
CA ASP A 107 -16.69 -10.21 4.89
C ASP A 107 -16.96 -9.88 6.38
N ARG A 108 -16.14 -10.36 7.29
CA ARG A 108 -16.27 -10.12 8.73
C ARG A 108 -16.05 -8.66 9.13
N ASN A 109 -15.18 -7.95 8.43
CA ASN A 109 -14.89 -6.54 8.68
C ASN A 109 -15.76 -5.60 7.82
N HIS A 110 -16.87 -6.09 7.25
CA HIS A 110 -17.79 -5.28 6.46
C HIS A 110 -17.06 -4.48 5.36
N ASN A 111 -16.19 -5.15 4.60
CA ASN A 111 -15.36 -4.60 3.53
C ASN A 111 -14.41 -3.44 3.91
N GLN A 112 -14.10 -3.29 5.20
CA GLN A 112 -13.13 -2.29 5.64
C GLN A 112 -11.69 -2.78 5.57
N ASP A 113 -11.46 -4.10 5.45
CA ASP A 113 -10.14 -4.72 5.40
C ASP A 113 -10.20 -6.05 4.62
N GLY A 114 -9.12 -6.82 4.54
CA GLY A 114 -9.09 -8.10 3.81
C GLY A 114 -8.71 -7.92 2.33
N TYR A 115 -7.98 -6.87 1.98
CA TYR A 115 -7.65 -6.54 0.61
C TYR A 115 -6.33 -7.14 0.14
N VAL A 116 -6.28 -7.43 -1.16
CA VAL A 116 -5.08 -7.85 -1.90
C VAL A 116 -4.88 -6.90 -3.08
N SER A 117 -3.66 -6.38 -3.26
CA SER A 117 -3.37 -5.41 -4.33
C SER A 117 -2.57 -6.03 -5.46
N ILE A 118 -2.93 -5.71 -6.71
CA ILE A 118 -2.17 -5.96 -7.94
C ILE A 118 -1.91 -4.65 -8.67
N GLU A 119 -0.72 -4.48 -9.20
CA GLU A 119 -0.29 -3.24 -9.86
C GLU A 119 -0.48 -3.31 -11.38
N VAL A 120 -0.96 -2.22 -12.00
CA VAL A 120 -0.90 -2.05 -13.45
C VAL A 120 0.55 -2.01 -13.91
N SER A 121 0.80 -2.32 -15.19
CA SER A 121 2.14 -2.27 -15.76
C SER A 121 2.80 -0.90 -15.53
N PRO A 122 4.02 -0.85 -14.95
CA PRO A 122 4.70 0.41 -14.66
C PRO A 122 5.06 1.21 -15.91
N VAL A 123 5.05 0.60 -17.10
CA VAL A 123 5.25 1.32 -18.36
C VAL A 123 4.10 2.29 -18.68
N LEU A 124 2.96 2.12 -18.02
CA LEU A 124 1.77 2.96 -18.17
C LEU A 124 1.73 4.14 -17.18
N ALA A 125 2.73 4.30 -16.32
CA ALA A 125 2.75 5.30 -15.25
C ALA A 125 2.52 6.75 -15.73
N HIS A 126 2.79 7.04 -17.01
CA HIS A 126 2.56 8.34 -17.65
C HIS A 126 1.48 8.32 -18.74
N HIS A 127 0.62 7.28 -18.75
CA HIS A 127 -0.39 7.09 -19.79
C HIS A 127 -1.77 6.78 -19.18
N THR A 128 -2.59 7.81 -19.01
CA THR A 128 -3.89 7.74 -18.32
C THR A 128 -4.81 6.67 -18.93
N GLU A 129 -5.07 6.72 -20.24
CA GLU A 129 -6.00 5.80 -20.91
C GLU A 129 -5.51 4.35 -20.86
N GLY A 130 -4.21 4.12 -21.06
CA GLY A 130 -3.61 2.78 -20.93
C GLY A 130 -3.78 2.22 -19.53
N THR A 131 -3.55 3.04 -18.50
CA THR A 131 -3.77 2.68 -17.10
C THR A 131 -5.23 2.27 -16.82
N ILE A 132 -6.19 3.04 -17.33
CA ILE A 132 -7.62 2.76 -17.18
C ILE A 132 -7.99 1.42 -17.85
N ILE A 133 -7.56 1.21 -19.09
CA ILE A 133 -7.85 0.00 -19.86
C ILE A 133 -7.28 -1.23 -19.14
N GLU A 134 -6.03 -1.17 -18.71
CA GLU A 134 -5.40 -2.30 -18.02
C GLU A 134 -6.02 -2.56 -16.65
N ALA A 135 -6.29 -1.53 -15.88
CA ALA A 135 -6.94 -1.67 -14.58
C ALA A 135 -8.32 -2.33 -14.67
N ARG A 136 -9.15 -1.95 -15.64
CA ARG A 136 -10.45 -2.59 -15.90
C ARG A 136 -10.29 -4.06 -16.28
N ARG A 137 -9.29 -4.37 -17.10
CA ARG A 137 -9.00 -5.75 -17.54
C ARG A 137 -8.55 -6.62 -16.37
N LEU A 138 -7.62 -6.15 -15.54
CA LEU A 138 -7.16 -6.87 -14.35
C LEU A 138 -8.31 -7.06 -13.34
N TRP A 139 -9.10 -6.02 -13.10
CA TRP A 139 -10.27 -6.10 -12.23
C TRP A 139 -11.27 -7.17 -12.66
N ALA A 140 -11.63 -7.18 -13.96
CA ALA A 140 -12.53 -8.17 -14.53
C ALA A 140 -11.92 -9.58 -14.51
N ALA A 141 -10.63 -9.73 -14.80
CA ALA A 141 -9.94 -11.01 -14.84
C ALA A 141 -9.87 -11.66 -13.44
N ILE A 142 -9.59 -10.88 -12.41
CA ILE A 142 -9.50 -11.40 -11.04
C ILE A 142 -10.90 -11.67 -10.48
N ASN A 143 -11.86 -10.79 -10.73
CA ASN A 143 -13.27 -10.94 -10.34
C ASN A 143 -13.45 -11.27 -8.84
N ARG A 144 -12.85 -10.46 -7.96
CA ARG A 144 -12.99 -10.55 -6.50
C ARG A 144 -13.21 -9.17 -5.91
N PRO A 145 -14.18 -8.97 -4.98
CA PRO A 145 -14.52 -7.65 -4.44
C PRO A 145 -13.44 -7.09 -3.51
N ASN A 146 -12.58 -7.93 -2.96
CA ASN A 146 -11.51 -7.56 -2.04
C ASN A 146 -10.14 -7.44 -2.73
N VAL A 147 -10.13 -7.07 -4.00
CA VAL A 147 -8.92 -6.70 -4.72
C VAL A 147 -8.85 -5.19 -4.89
N MET A 148 -7.67 -4.63 -4.86
CA MET A 148 -7.39 -3.24 -5.23
C MET A 148 -6.43 -3.22 -6.41
N ILE A 149 -6.77 -2.45 -7.44
CA ILE A 149 -5.84 -2.19 -8.54
C ILE A 149 -4.86 -1.10 -8.10
N LYS A 150 -3.58 -1.40 -8.14
CA LYS A 150 -2.52 -0.49 -7.72
C LYS A 150 -2.13 0.42 -8.89
N VAL A 151 -2.24 1.73 -8.69
CA VAL A 151 -2.03 2.77 -9.71
C VAL A 151 -1.05 3.80 -9.18
N PRO A 152 0.04 4.15 -9.93
CA PRO A 152 0.97 5.19 -9.52
C PRO A 152 0.30 6.57 -9.41
N GLY A 153 0.62 7.31 -8.33
CA GLY A 153 0.15 8.67 -8.08
C GLY A 153 0.87 9.73 -8.93
N THR A 154 1.14 9.43 -10.20
CA THR A 154 1.71 10.38 -11.16
C THR A 154 0.65 11.38 -11.64
N PRO A 155 1.04 12.53 -12.24
CA PRO A 155 0.07 13.44 -12.86
C PRO A 155 -0.88 12.77 -13.87
N ALA A 156 -0.42 11.73 -14.58
CA ALA A 156 -1.24 10.94 -15.50
C ALA A 156 -2.08 9.87 -14.77
N GLY A 157 -1.63 9.40 -13.62
CA GLY A 157 -2.33 8.43 -12.78
C GLY A 157 -3.54 9.03 -12.06
N ILE A 158 -3.49 10.29 -11.63
CA ILE A 158 -4.56 10.95 -10.87
C ILE A 158 -5.92 10.92 -11.62
N PRO A 159 -6.03 11.31 -12.92
CA PRO A 159 -7.28 11.17 -13.65
C PRO A 159 -7.73 9.72 -13.84
N ALA A 160 -6.79 8.77 -13.97
CA ALA A 160 -7.12 7.35 -14.05
C ALA A 160 -7.75 6.85 -12.73
N ILE A 161 -7.18 7.21 -11.57
CA ILE A 161 -7.70 6.89 -10.25
C ILE A 161 -9.15 7.37 -10.10
N LYS A 162 -9.41 8.65 -10.42
CA LYS A 162 -10.77 9.22 -10.39
C LYS A 162 -11.75 8.42 -11.24
N THR A 163 -11.36 8.07 -12.46
CA THR A 163 -12.20 7.30 -13.39
C THR A 163 -12.49 5.91 -12.84
N LEU A 164 -11.49 5.17 -12.38
CA LEU A 164 -11.64 3.82 -11.84
C LEU A 164 -12.55 3.79 -10.60
N ILE A 165 -12.36 4.71 -9.68
CA ILE A 165 -13.24 4.87 -8.50
C ILE A 165 -14.67 5.19 -8.93
N SER A 166 -14.89 6.04 -9.95
CA SER A 166 -16.23 6.36 -10.47
C SER A 166 -16.94 5.18 -11.13
N GLU A 167 -16.21 4.10 -11.38
CA GLU A 167 -16.72 2.84 -11.92
C GLU A 167 -16.91 1.75 -10.86
N GLY A 168 -16.59 2.05 -9.60
CA GLY A 168 -16.70 1.10 -8.49
C GLY A 168 -15.50 0.17 -8.36
N ILE A 169 -14.35 0.49 -8.98
CA ILE A 169 -13.12 -0.28 -8.89
C ILE A 169 -12.30 0.21 -7.70
N ASN A 170 -11.91 -0.68 -6.79
CA ASN A 170 -11.05 -0.35 -5.67
C ASN A 170 -9.63 -0.02 -6.15
N VAL A 171 -9.02 1.02 -5.58
CA VAL A 171 -7.70 1.49 -5.99
C VAL A 171 -6.74 1.62 -4.81
N ASN A 172 -5.53 1.08 -4.97
CA ASN A 172 -4.38 1.38 -4.14
C ASN A 172 -3.50 2.39 -4.87
N VAL A 173 -3.54 3.66 -4.47
CA VAL A 173 -2.67 4.69 -5.07
C VAL A 173 -1.25 4.50 -4.55
N THR A 174 -0.28 4.31 -5.43
CA THR A 174 1.12 4.05 -5.03
C THR A 174 2.10 5.13 -5.47
N LEU A 175 3.34 5.05 -4.98
CA LEU A 175 4.42 6.01 -5.25
C LEU A 175 4.08 7.44 -4.81
N LEU A 176 3.37 7.59 -3.69
CA LEU A 176 3.16 8.89 -3.07
C LEU A 176 4.33 9.19 -2.13
N PHE A 177 4.98 10.34 -2.35
CA PHE A 177 6.12 10.79 -1.55
C PHE A 177 5.88 12.19 -0.95
N SER A 178 5.06 13.03 -1.60
CA SER A 178 4.76 14.39 -1.15
C SER A 178 3.34 14.53 -0.64
N ILE A 179 3.12 15.50 0.23
CA ILE A 179 1.79 15.85 0.76
C ILE A 179 0.87 16.33 -0.37
N ASP A 180 1.41 17.03 -1.38
CA ASP A 180 0.64 17.50 -2.53
C ASP A 180 0.16 16.33 -3.40
N ALA A 181 1.02 15.34 -3.67
CA ALA A 181 0.62 14.13 -4.40
C ALA A 181 -0.44 13.34 -3.64
N TYR A 182 -0.29 13.21 -2.31
CA TYR A 182 -1.29 12.61 -1.45
C TYR A 182 -2.63 13.37 -1.51
N THR A 183 -2.59 14.70 -1.43
CA THR A 183 -3.76 15.56 -1.51
C THR A 183 -4.49 15.39 -2.85
N ALA A 184 -3.76 15.37 -3.96
CA ALA A 184 -4.33 15.13 -5.29
C ALA A 184 -5.00 13.74 -5.39
N ALA A 185 -4.37 12.70 -4.84
CA ALA A 185 -4.94 11.35 -4.79
C ALA A 185 -6.22 11.30 -3.96
N ALA A 186 -6.24 11.94 -2.79
CA ALA A 186 -7.41 12.03 -1.92
C ALA A 186 -8.59 12.74 -2.59
N HIS A 187 -8.35 13.84 -3.29
CA HIS A 187 -9.39 14.55 -4.04
C HIS A 187 -9.90 13.72 -5.23
N ALA A 188 -9.01 13.05 -5.97
CA ALA A 188 -9.40 12.16 -7.06
C ALA A 188 -10.32 11.01 -6.55
N TYR A 189 -10.02 10.45 -5.37
CA TYR A 189 -10.89 9.47 -4.72
C TYR A 189 -12.26 10.05 -4.40
N ILE A 190 -12.33 11.20 -3.72
CA ILE A 190 -13.59 11.85 -3.33
C ILE A 190 -14.44 12.21 -4.55
N GLU A 191 -13.83 12.79 -5.58
CA GLU A 191 -14.52 13.14 -6.83
C GLU A 191 -15.03 11.90 -7.58
N GLY A 192 -14.21 10.86 -7.70
CA GLY A 192 -14.61 9.59 -8.32
C GLY A 192 -15.74 8.94 -7.57
N LEU A 193 -15.65 8.87 -6.23
CA LEU A 193 -16.69 8.28 -5.40
C LEU A 193 -18.01 9.08 -5.42
N THR A 194 -17.92 10.40 -5.52
CA THR A 194 -19.08 11.27 -5.74
C THR A 194 -19.79 10.95 -7.06
N GLN A 195 -19.02 10.78 -8.14
CA GLN A 195 -19.56 10.39 -9.45
C GLN A 195 -20.19 8.99 -9.39
N PHE A 196 -19.54 8.04 -8.70
CA PHE A 196 -20.09 6.69 -8.51
C PHE A 196 -21.43 6.75 -7.76
N ALA A 197 -21.51 7.48 -6.66
CA ALA A 197 -22.76 7.67 -5.89
C ALA A 197 -23.88 8.27 -6.76
N GLN A 198 -23.57 9.28 -7.55
CA GLN A 198 -24.53 9.94 -8.44
C GLN A 198 -24.97 9.06 -9.62
N SER A 199 -24.15 8.11 -10.03
CA SER A 199 -24.46 7.21 -11.15
C SER A 199 -25.57 6.19 -10.83
N GLY A 200 -25.84 5.93 -9.56
CA GLY A 200 -26.77 4.90 -9.11
C GLY A 200 -26.32 3.46 -9.40
N LYS A 201 -25.08 3.23 -9.82
CA LYS A 201 -24.57 1.89 -10.18
C LYS A 201 -24.27 1.00 -8.96
N GLY A 202 -24.14 1.58 -7.78
CA GLY A 202 -23.83 0.85 -6.55
C GLY A 202 -23.80 1.77 -5.33
N MET A 203 -23.47 1.18 -4.18
CA MET A 203 -23.36 1.92 -2.92
C MET A 203 -21.90 2.40 -2.73
N PRO A 204 -21.65 3.67 -2.39
CA PRO A 204 -20.30 4.17 -2.12
C PRO A 204 -19.55 3.37 -1.06
N SER A 205 -20.25 2.75 -0.12
CA SER A 205 -19.69 1.88 0.91
C SER A 205 -18.99 0.63 0.37
N THR A 206 -19.24 0.24 -0.89
CA THR A 206 -18.60 -0.94 -1.51
C THR A 206 -17.28 -0.63 -2.21
N VAL A 207 -16.91 0.65 -2.33
CA VAL A 207 -15.68 1.09 -2.98
C VAL A 207 -14.66 1.52 -1.94
N ALA A 208 -13.49 0.91 -1.97
CA ALA A 208 -12.42 1.20 -1.03
C ALA A 208 -11.16 1.71 -1.76
N SER A 209 -10.39 2.52 -1.06
CA SER A 209 -9.09 2.97 -1.54
C SER A 209 -8.09 3.10 -0.40
N VAL A 210 -6.82 2.90 -0.71
CA VAL A 210 -5.69 3.25 0.14
C VAL A 210 -4.70 4.11 -0.62
N ALA A 211 -3.96 4.96 0.10
CA ALA A 211 -2.94 5.84 -0.43
C ALA A 211 -1.57 5.42 0.10
N SER A 212 -0.79 4.70 -0.70
CA SER A 212 0.53 4.19 -0.33
C SER A 212 1.56 5.32 -0.31
N PHE A 213 1.81 5.84 0.88
CA PHE A 213 2.75 6.90 1.17
C PHE A 213 4.09 6.31 1.61
N PHE A 214 5.15 6.60 0.86
CA PHE A 214 6.47 5.97 1.01
C PHE A 214 7.30 6.70 2.05
N VAL A 215 7.90 5.96 2.99
CA VAL A 215 8.55 6.51 4.17
C VAL A 215 10.08 6.40 4.11
N SER A 216 10.64 5.18 4.15
CA SER A 216 12.11 5.00 4.29
C SER A 216 12.92 5.57 3.13
N ARG A 217 12.35 5.64 1.93
CA ARG A 217 13.04 6.24 0.78
C ARG A 217 13.23 7.74 0.95
N VAL A 218 12.29 8.43 1.61
CA VAL A 218 12.42 9.86 1.94
C VAL A 218 13.59 10.06 2.90
N ASP A 219 13.64 9.29 4.00
CA ASP A 219 14.76 9.37 4.94
C ASP A 219 16.10 9.08 4.25
N THR A 220 16.18 8.00 3.45
CA THR A 220 17.42 7.67 2.75
C THR A 220 17.90 8.81 1.85
N SER A 221 16.98 9.45 1.11
CA SER A 221 17.36 10.56 0.21
C SER A 221 17.72 11.83 0.96
N VAL A 222 17.02 12.13 2.03
CA VAL A 222 17.31 13.29 2.89
C VAL A 222 18.63 13.09 3.62
N ASP A 223 18.87 11.92 4.21
CA ASP A 223 20.10 11.59 4.94
C ASP A 223 21.32 11.73 4.04
N ASN A 224 21.22 11.33 2.76
CA ASN A 224 22.28 11.51 1.77
C ASN A 224 22.50 12.97 1.36
N ALA A 225 21.51 13.83 1.51
CA ALA A 225 21.62 15.27 1.21
C ALA A 225 22.09 16.10 2.42
N LEU A 226 22.01 15.56 3.63
CA LEU A 226 22.42 16.21 4.87
C LEU A 226 23.92 16.01 5.14
N PRO A 227 24.59 16.92 5.87
CA PRO A 227 25.91 16.66 6.44
C PRO A 227 25.92 15.39 7.30
N GLN A 228 27.10 14.76 7.41
CA GLN A 228 27.29 13.60 8.31
C GLN A 228 26.89 13.96 9.76
N GLU A 229 26.23 12.99 10.43
CA GLU A 229 25.80 13.12 11.84
C GLU A 229 24.86 14.32 12.10
N HIS A 230 24.15 14.78 11.05
CA HIS A 230 23.18 15.85 11.23
C HIS A 230 21.97 15.37 12.04
N GLU A 231 21.47 16.22 12.95
CA GLU A 231 20.39 15.87 13.88
C GLU A 231 19.05 15.50 13.22
N LEU A 232 18.83 15.87 11.93
CA LEU A 232 17.62 15.54 11.17
C LEU A 232 17.69 14.17 10.50
N GLN A 233 18.82 13.48 10.51
CA GLN A 233 18.94 12.15 9.93
C GLN A 233 17.98 11.16 10.57
N GLY A 234 17.28 10.37 9.76
CA GLY A 234 16.28 9.38 10.17
C GLY A 234 14.99 9.96 10.74
N LYS A 235 14.69 11.25 10.51
CA LYS A 235 13.50 11.92 11.08
C LYS A 235 12.51 12.41 10.03
N ILE A 236 12.99 12.75 8.86
CA ILE A 236 12.17 13.50 7.88
C ILE A 236 11.13 12.61 7.21
N GLY A 237 11.40 11.32 6.99
CA GLY A 237 10.41 10.37 6.47
C GLY A 237 9.20 10.24 7.41
N THR A 238 9.47 10.09 8.71
CA THR A 238 8.42 10.06 9.74
C THR A 238 7.70 11.41 9.86
N ALA A 239 8.42 12.53 9.84
CA ALA A 239 7.82 13.87 9.90
C ALA A 239 6.90 14.12 8.70
N ASN A 240 7.33 13.78 7.48
CA ASN A 240 6.55 13.89 6.26
C ASN A 240 5.26 13.02 6.31
N ALA A 241 5.37 11.78 6.80
CA ALA A 241 4.22 10.89 6.98
C ALA A 241 3.22 11.42 8.03
N LYS A 242 3.70 11.93 9.17
CA LYS A 242 2.84 12.56 10.19
C LYS A 242 2.09 13.77 9.62
N LEU A 243 2.75 14.60 8.82
CA LEU A 243 2.08 15.74 8.18
C LEU A 243 1.07 15.31 7.10
N ALA A 244 1.36 14.25 6.35
CA ALA A 244 0.40 13.65 5.43
C ALA A 244 -0.83 13.11 6.18
N TYR A 245 -0.66 12.51 7.35
CA TYR A 245 -1.77 12.10 8.20
C TYR A 245 -2.56 13.29 8.77
N GLY A 246 -1.90 14.40 9.09
CA GLY A 246 -2.58 15.66 9.40
C GLY A 246 -3.49 16.13 8.25
N LYS A 247 -2.99 16.04 7.01
CA LYS A 247 -3.77 16.36 5.80
C LYS A 247 -4.92 15.37 5.57
N PHE A 248 -4.73 14.08 5.86
CA PHE A 248 -5.79 13.09 5.86
C PHE A 248 -6.94 13.49 6.80
N ASN A 249 -6.63 13.85 8.04
CA ASN A 249 -7.64 14.26 9.01
C ASN A 249 -8.40 15.54 8.60
N GLU A 250 -7.74 16.44 7.88
CA GLU A 250 -8.37 17.64 7.31
C GLU A 250 -9.34 17.28 6.17
N ILE A 251 -8.88 16.52 5.17
CA ILE A 251 -9.65 16.17 3.97
C ILE A 251 -10.84 15.25 4.30
N PHE A 252 -10.59 14.20 5.09
CA PHE A 252 -11.57 13.18 5.44
C PHE A 252 -12.30 13.48 6.75
N ASN A 253 -12.42 14.76 7.13
CA ASN A 253 -13.16 15.17 8.30
C ASN A 253 -14.63 14.69 8.21
N ARG A 254 -15.02 13.87 9.18
CA ARG A 254 -16.34 13.25 9.28
C ARG A 254 -17.30 14.02 10.19
N THR A 255 -16.87 15.16 10.72
CA THR A 255 -17.66 15.96 11.67
C THR A 255 -18.64 16.84 10.94
N LEU A 256 -19.90 16.87 11.38
CA LEU A 256 -20.93 17.77 10.88
C LEU A 256 -20.49 19.23 11.09
N GLY A 257 -20.45 20.01 10.00
CA GLY A 257 -19.98 21.40 10.05
C GLY A 257 -18.47 21.58 10.00
N GLY A 258 -17.68 20.48 9.92
CA GLY A 258 -16.22 20.52 9.82
C GLY A 258 -15.67 20.94 8.46
N GLY A 259 -16.54 21.26 7.47
CA GLY A 259 -16.14 21.82 6.16
C GLY A 259 -15.48 20.85 5.19
N GLY A 260 -15.31 19.59 5.54
CA GLY A 260 -14.67 18.59 4.70
C GLY A 260 -15.56 18.16 3.52
N SER A 261 -14.99 18.06 2.32
CA SER A 261 -15.68 17.61 1.10
C SER A 261 -16.15 16.15 1.18
N PHE A 262 -15.62 15.36 2.11
CA PHE A 262 -15.95 13.96 2.30
C PHE A 262 -17.24 13.74 3.14
N PHE A 263 -17.65 14.70 3.96
CA PHE A 263 -18.79 14.51 4.88
C PHE A 263 -20.08 14.02 4.19
N PRO A 264 -20.50 14.56 3.03
CA PRO A 264 -21.71 14.07 2.34
C PRO A 264 -21.62 12.58 1.96
N LEU A 265 -20.46 12.12 1.53
CA LEU A 265 -20.20 10.72 1.19
C LEU A 265 -20.19 9.84 2.46
N HIS A 266 -19.60 10.32 3.54
CA HIS A 266 -19.59 9.61 4.81
C HIS A 266 -21.02 9.28 5.30
N THR A 267 -22.00 10.18 5.11
CA THR A 267 -23.40 9.93 5.48
C THR A 267 -24.05 8.80 4.68
N THR A 268 -23.48 8.42 3.54
CA THR A 268 -23.93 7.27 2.73
C THR A 268 -23.18 5.97 3.05
N GLY A 269 -22.35 5.97 4.10
CA GLY A 269 -21.54 4.84 4.50
C GLY A 269 -20.23 4.68 3.72
N ALA A 270 -19.84 5.68 2.94
CA ALA A 270 -18.57 5.67 2.22
C ALA A 270 -17.37 5.56 3.18
N GLN A 271 -16.35 4.83 2.76
CA GLN A 271 -15.10 4.66 3.49
C GLN A 271 -14.14 5.81 3.16
N VAL A 272 -13.25 6.16 4.10
CA VAL A 272 -12.13 7.07 3.83
C VAL A 272 -11.07 6.37 2.96
N GLN A 273 -10.30 7.13 2.19
CA GLN A 273 -9.07 6.60 1.60
C GLN A 273 -8.00 6.56 2.68
N ARG A 274 -7.75 5.39 3.26
CA ARG A 274 -6.79 5.26 4.36
C ARG A 274 -5.36 5.52 3.88
N PRO A 275 -4.56 6.34 4.59
CA PRO A 275 -3.11 6.33 4.38
C PRO A 275 -2.56 4.93 4.60
N LEU A 276 -1.74 4.47 3.66
CA LEU A 276 -1.00 3.22 3.76
C LEU A 276 0.49 3.56 3.80
N TRP A 277 1.14 3.27 4.92
CA TRP A 277 2.57 3.46 5.05
C TRP A 277 3.28 2.36 4.28
N ALA A 278 4.02 2.76 3.25
CA ALA A 278 4.75 1.87 2.36
C ALA A 278 6.26 2.07 2.47
N SER A 279 7.04 1.04 2.11
CA SER A 279 8.50 1.08 2.26
C SER A 279 8.91 1.40 3.72
N THR A 280 8.34 0.65 4.66
CA THR A 280 8.56 0.84 6.10
C THR A 280 9.63 -0.08 6.69
N GLY A 281 10.26 -0.91 5.87
CA GLY A 281 11.49 -1.61 6.26
C GLY A 281 12.66 -0.63 6.34
N VAL A 282 13.34 -0.61 7.49
CA VAL A 282 14.51 0.25 7.76
C VAL A 282 15.67 -0.15 6.87
N LYS A 283 16.36 0.83 6.29
CA LYS A 283 17.49 0.62 5.36
C LYS A 283 18.85 0.86 6.01
N ASN A 284 18.91 1.85 6.92
CA ASN A 284 20.12 2.19 7.66
C ASN A 284 20.21 1.31 8.91
N PRO A 285 21.25 0.46 9.06
CA PRO A 285 21.40 -0.44 10.21
C PRO A 285 21.65 0.29 11.54
N LEU A 286 21.90 1.59 11.52
CA LEU A 286 22.03 2.42 12.72
C LEU A 286 20.69 2.84 13.32
N TYR A 287 19.58 2.65 12.61
CA TYR A 287 18.25 3.00 13.08
C TYR A 287 17.55 1.75 13.66
N PRO A 288 16.65 1.93 14.64
CA PRO A 288 15.82 0.83 15.12
C PRO A 288 15.04 0.21 13.95
N ASP A 289 15.09 -1.09 13.80
CA ASP A 289 14.51 -1.82 12.66
C ASP A 289 12.96 -1.80 12.64
N THR A 290 12.31 -1.41 13.75
CA THR A 290 10.85 -1.21 13.87
C THR A 290 10.44 0.27 13.83
N MET A 291 11.37 1.24 13.66
CA MET A 291 11.11 2.66 13.90
C MET A 291 9.88 3.20 13.13
N TYR A 292 9.69 2.81 11.87
CA TYR A 292 8.58 3.34 11.08
C TYR A 292 7.23 2.74 11.46
N ILE A 293 7.19 1.47 11.86
CA ILE A 293 5.94 0.87 12.33
C ILE A 293 5.59 1.42 13.72
N ASP A 294 6.55 1.59 14.60
CA ASP A 294 6.33 2.12 15.94
C ASP A 294 5.87 3.61 15.91
N GLU A 295 6.51 4.43 15.06
CA GLU A 295 6.22 5.87 14.97
C GLU A 295 4.95 6.24 14.19
N LEU A 296 4.52 5.38 13.27
CA LEU A 296 3.43 5.68 12.35
C LEU A 296 2.15 4.88 12.63
N MET A 297 2.01 4.35 13.83
CA MET A 297 0.81 3.63 14.25
C MET A 297 -0.28 4.61 14.68
N GLY A 298 -1.46 4.47 14.09
CA GLY A 298 -2.62 5.31 14.43
C GLY A 298 -3.89 4.97 13.67
N PRO A 299 -5.03 5.57 14.06
CA PRO A 299 -6.35 5.25 13.54
C PRO A 299 -6.49 5.46 12.03
N ASP A 300 -7.36 4.66 11.41
CA ASP A 300 -7.70 4.73 10.00
C ASP A 300 -6.49 4.61 9.06
N THR A 301 -5.44 3.86 9.46
CA THR A 301 -4.24 3.66 8.65
C THR A 301 -3.98 2.19 8.33
N VAL A 302 -3.14 1.97 7.34
CA VAL A 302 -2.56 0.67 6.99
C VAL A 302 -1.04 0.79 7.03
N ASN A 303 -0.35 -0.25 7.44
CA ASN A 303 1.11 -0.35 7.26
C ASN A 303 1.39 -1.66 6.53
N THR A 304 2.02 -1.59 5.36
CA THR A 304 2.45 -2.78 4.63
C THR A 304 3.91 -3.03 4.90
N ILE A 305 4.20 -4.16 5.55
CA ILE A 305 5.53 -4.47 6.08
C ILE A 305 6.12 -5.74 5.48
N PRO A 306 7.45 -5.77 5.23
CA PRO A 306 8.15 -7.00 4.89
C PRO A 306 8.15 -8.01 6.04
N GLU A 307 8.30 -9.30 5.73
CA GLU A 307 8.35 -10.38 6.72
C GLU A 307 9.41 -10.15 7.82
N ALA A 308 10.60 -9.66 7.44
CA ALA A 308 11.66 -9.37 8.40
C ALA A 308 11.25 -8.26 9.40
N THR A 309 10.58 -7.20 8.92
CA THR A 309 10.05 -6.13 9.80
C THR A 309 8.93 -6.67 10.68
N MET A 310 8.09 -7.58 10.16
CA MET A 310 7.03 -8.22 10.95
C MET A 310 7.61 -9.04 12.09
N THR A 311 8.63 -9.84 11.82
CA THR A 311 9.34 -10.63 12.84
C THR A 311 9.95 -9.73 13.92
N ALA A 312 10.64 -8.66 13.53
CA ALA A 312 11.21 -7.70 14.47
C ALA A 312 10.12 -7.00 15.32
N PHE A 313 9.01 -6.61 14.68
CA PHE A 313 7.91 -5.96 15.39
C PHE A 313 7.22 -6.89 16.40
N GLU A 314 7.04 -8.17 16.07
CA GLU A 314 6.49 -9.16 17.03
C GLU A 314 7.44 -9.42 18.21
N ASP A 315 8.77 -9.39 17.98
CA ASP A 315 9.77 -9.66 18.99
C ASP A 315 9.97 -8.48 19.97
N HIS A 316 10.16 -7.26 19.43
CA HIS A 316 10.55 -6.11 20.24
C HIS A 316 9.90 -4.77 19.84
N GLY A 317 8.92 -4.77 18.93
CA GLY A 317 8.19 -3.57 18.54
C GLY A 317 7.40 -2.94 19.69
N ASN A 318 7.14 -1.65 19.59
CA ASN A 318 6.42 -0.88 20.60
C ASN A 318 5.07 -0.38 20.05
N PRO A 319 4.01 -1.19 20.11
CA PRO A 319 2.70 -0.84 19.60
C PRO A 319 2.06 0.27 20.43
N GLY A 320 2.13 1.51 19.95
CA GLY A 320 1.52 2.70 20.55
C GLY A 320 0.92 3.62 19.50
N SER A 321 -0.01 4.51 19.89
CA SER A 321 -0.65 5.46 18.96
C SER A 321 0.21 6.69 18.72
N ASN A 322 1.44 6.51 18.21
CA ASN A 322 2.45 7.58 18.08
C ASN A 322 2.20 8.51 16.88
N LEU A 323 1.38 8.10 15.92
CA LEU A 323 1.04 8.89 14.74
C LEU A 323 0.25 10.16 15.08
N THR A 324 -0.58 10.11 16.11
CA THR A 324 -1.48 11.21 16.49
C THR A 324 -0.83 12.31 17.30
N VAL A 325 0.45 12.16 17.64
CA VAL A 325 1.23 13.12 18.45
C VAL A 325 2.45 13.60 17.68
N GLY A 326 2.99 14.76 18.13
CA GLY A 326 4.25 15.28 17.59
C GLY A 326 4.13 16.05 16.28
N TYR A 327 2.95 16.55 15.91
CA TYR A 327 2.77 17.37 14.69
C TYR A 327 3.62 18.64 14.68
N ASP A 328 3.74 19.32 15.83
CA ASP A 328 4.56 20.54 15.92
C ASP A 328 6.04 20.22 15.78
N LYS A 329 6.49 19.08 16.32
CA LYS A 329 7.84 18.58 16.11
C LYS A 329 8.09 18.29 14.63
N ALA A 330 7.18 17.59 13.96
CA ALA A 330 7.28 17.30 12.53
C ALA A 330 7.35 18.58 11.67
N ARG A 331 6.53 19.60 11.99
CA ARG A 331 6.62 20.92 11.32
C ARG A 331 7.96 21.60 11.56
N SER A 332 8.47 21.54 12.79
CA SER A 332 9.78 22.12 13.15
C SER A 332 10.93 21.43 12.42
N GLU A 333 10.89 20.09 12.30
CA GLU A 333 11.88 19.31 11.58
C GLU A 333 11.87 19.63 10.08
N MET A 334 10.70 19.77 9.46
CA MET A 334 10.57 20.17 8.05
C MET A 334 11.06 21.61 7.82
N LYS A 335 10.81 22.52 8.75
CA LYS A 335 11.35 23.89 8.71
C LYS A 335 12.86 23.90 8.82
N ALA A 336 13.42 23.16 9.79
CA ALA A 336 14.87 23.03 9.96
C ALA A 336 15.55 22.44 8.73
N LEU A 337 14.90 21.46 8.05
CA LEU A 337 15.38 20.91 6.78
C LEU A 337 15.53 21.99 5.71
N ALA A 338 14.53 22.87 5.57
CA ALA A 338 14.57 23.97 4.61
C ALA A 338 15.66 25.01 4.97
N GLU A 339 15.89 25.27 6.26
CA GLU A 339 16.94 26.17 6.74
C GLU A 339 18.36 25.64 6.45
N VAL A 340 18.54 24.33 6.40
CA VAL A 340 19.80 23.69 5.96
C VAL A 340 19.97 23.73 4.43
N GLY A 341 18.95 24.18 3.70
CA GLY A 341 18.97 24.28 2.24
C GLY A 341 18.58 22.99 1.49
N VAL A 342 18.00 22.01 2.18
CA VAL A 342 17.50 20.76 1.56
C VAL A 342 16.02 20.92 1.23
N SER A 343 15.66 20.79 -0.06
CA SER A 343 14.27 20.89 -0.54
C SER A 343 13.58 19.54 -0.51
N ILE A 344 12.59 19.39 0.34
CA ILE A 344 11.76 18.18 0.38
C ILE A 344 10.97 18.00 -0.94
N ASP A 345 10.52 19.09 -1.57
CA ASP A 345 9.77 19.03 -2.81
C ASP A 345 10.63 18.47 -3.96
N SER A 346 11.90 18.92 -4.05
CA SER A 346 12.84 18.35 -5.02
C SER A 346 13.08 16.87 -4.77
N ILE A 347 13.36 16.49 -3.51
CA ILE A 347 13.60 15.09 -3.13
C ILE A 347 12.40 14.21 -3.46
N THR A 348 11.18 14.63 -3.11
CA THR A 348 9.98 13.83 -3.35
C THR A 348 9.62 13.72 -4.83
N HIS A 349 9.91 14.76 -5.61
CA HIS A 349 9.78 14.73 -7.08
C HIS A 349 10.76 13.70 -7.69
N ASP A 350 12.03 13.77 -7.31
CA ASP A 350 13.06 12.86 -7.80
C ASP A 350 12.78 11.40 -7.39
N LEU A 351 12.24 11.21 -6.17
CA LEU A 351 11.82 9.89 -5.69
C LEU A 351 10.64 9.31 -6.49
N LEU A 352 9.70 10.13 -6.95
CA LEU A 352 8.63 9.67 -7.85
C LEU A 352 9.20 9.17 -9.18
N ILE A 353 10.10 9.95 -9.81
CA ILE A 353 10.76 9.57 -11.07
C ILE A 353 11.56 8.28 -10.88
N ALA A 354 12.39 8.21 -9.84
CA ALA A 354 13.19 7.05 -9.52
C ALA A 354 12.32 5.82 -9.17
N GLY A 355 11.20 6.04 -8.48
CA GLY A 355 10.25 5.00 -8.11
C GLY A 355 9.60 4.35 -9.34
N VAL A 356 9.09 5.16 -10.27
CA VAL A 356 8.54 4.68 -11.55
C VAL A 356 9.59 3.89 -12.34
N LYS A 357 10.82 4.43 -12.43
CA LYS A 357 11.93 3.73 -13.10
C LYS A 357 12.26 2.39 -12.44
N THR A 358 12.38 2.36 -11.12
CA THR A 358 12.68 1.14 -10.37
C THR A 358 11.62 0.05 -10.62
N PHE A 359 10.35 0.41 -10.66
CA PHE A 359 9.27 -0.55 -10.92
C PHE A 359 9.31 -1.04 -12.38
N ALA A 360 9.62 -0.15 -13.34
CA ALA A 360 9.80 -0.54 -14.75
C ALA A 360 11.01 -1.48 -14.93
N ASP A 361 12.13 -1.19 -14.27
CA ASP A 361 13.33 -2.04 -14.30
C ASP A 361 13.04 -3.44 -13.68
N SER A 362 12.32 -3.47 -12.54
CA SER A 362 11.90 -4.72 -11.90
C SER A 362 10.93 -5.54 -12.76
N TYR A 363 10.00 -4.87 -13.45
CA TYR A 363 9.10 -5.51 -14.40
C TYR A 363 9.87 -6.13 -15.57
N GLN A 364 10.82 -5.40 -16.14
CA GLN A 364 11.66 -5.93 -17.20
C GLN A 364 12.56 -7.11 -16.74
N SER A 365 13.07 -7.06 -15.51
CA SER A 365 13.84 -8.17 -14.89
C SER A 365 12.96 -9.43 -14.80
N LEU A 366 11.73 -9.28 -14.31
CA LEU A 366 10.74 -10.34 -14.21
C LEU A 366 10.42 -10.96 -15.57
N LEU A 367 10.17 -10.17 -16.61
CA LEU A 367 9.92 -10.67 -17.96
C LEU A 367 11.13 -11.45 -18.52
N ASN A 368 12.34 -10.95 -18.29
CA ASN A 368 13.57 -11.65 -18.70
C ASN A 368 13.77 -12.95 -17.92
N ARG A 369 13.33 -13.02 -16.67
CA ARG A 369 13.34 -14.26 -15.86
C ARG A 369 12.41 -15.33 -16.43
N ILE A 370 11.19 -14.92 -16.84
CA ILE A 370 10.24 -15.83 -17.52
C ILE A 370 10.91 -16.43 -18.76
N ASP A 371 11.51 -15.60 -19.62
CA ASP A 371 12.19 -16.08 -20.82
C ASP A 371 13.31 -17.09 -20.48
N LYS A 372 14.14 -16.79 -19.47
CA LYS A 372 15.23 -17.68 -19.03
C LYS A 372 14.69 -19.01 -18.47
N LYS A 373 13.66 -18.97 -17.61
CA LYS A 373 13.03 -20.19 -17.09
C LYS A 373 12.46 -21.05 -18.22
N LEU A 374 11.77 -20.46 -19.19
CA LEU A 374 11.23 -21.18 -20.33
C LEU A 374 12.32 -21.80 -21.25
N GLN A 375 13.52 -21.21 -21.34
CA GLN A 375 14.64 -21.80 -22.06
C GLN A 375 15.19 -23.06 -21.35
N VAL A 376 15.17 -23.08 -20.01
CA VAL A 376 15.66 -24.22 -19.21
C VAL A 376 14.61 -25.34 -19.14
N LEU A 377 13.32 -24.99 -19.16
CA LEU A 377 12.20 -25.94 -19.03
C LEU A 377 11.79 -26.62 -20.35
N ARG A 378 12.32 -26.16 -21.49
CA ARG A 378 12.13 -26.77 -22.82
C ARG A 378 13.11 -27.92 -23.05
#